data_e50cf95e05d41078a4c69612f6efc5c1
#
_entry.id   e50cf95e05d41078a4c69612f6efc5c1
#
_cell.length_a   1.000
_cell.length_b   1.000
_cell.length_c   1.000
_cell.angle_alpha   90.00
_cell.angle_beta   90.00
_cell.angle_gamma   90.00
#
_symmetry.space_group_name_H-M   'P 1'
#
loop_
_entity.id
_entity.type
_entity.pdbx_description
1 polymer ?
#
loop_
_entity_poly.entity_id
_entity_poly.type
_entity_poly.pdbx_seq_one_letter_code
_entity_poly.pdbx_strand_id
1 'polypeptide(L)'
;VGSEMCIRDRGNRDTYYSFGVFDLTSPLTVELPENNGRYQSIMIVSQNHSIWGFYGPKKGTLTIEKVGSRYALVCIRTFVDPNDAADVAAAQKLQDEVTFQQDNIGSFEVPGWKLEEVEEARNRINFTGSINLNWGKAFGVKEEPDPVYWTLGAAYGWGALPEKDAAYQNFVPEKNDGKTPYTVTVKDVPVDAFWSVTLYDDKGWMPINEYNAYSFNNVTAKKNKDGSTTIHFGGDPKQPNFLPIVPGWNYIVRLYRPRQEILDGSWTFPKPEPVN
;
A
#
# COMPACT_ATOMS: atom_id res chain seq x y z
N VAL A 1 -15.09 9.29 -4.37
CA VAL A 1 -14.07 10.22 -3.81
C VAL A 1 -12.80 9.45 -3.43
N GLY A 2 -12.30 8.52 -4.21
CA GLY A 2 -11.14 7.72 -3.78
C GLY A 2 -9.99 7.63 -4.76
N SER A 3 -10.19 7.93 -6.04
CA SER A 3 -9.17 7.65 -7.05
C SER A 3 -8.03 8.67 -7.12
N GLU A 4 -8.26 9.93 -6.79
CA GLU A 4 -7.24 10.97 -6.94
C GLU A 4 -6.24 11.04 -5.78
N MET A 5 -6.63 10.67 -4.56
CA MET A 5 -5.75 10.73 -3.39
C MET A 5 -4.72 9.59 -3.37
N CYS A 6 -5.04 8.44 -3.95
CA CYS A 6 -4.09 7.32 -4.10
C CYS A 6 -3.05 7.53 -5.19
N ILE A 7 -3.24 8.50 -6.08
CA ILE A 7 -2.37 8.75 -7.23
C ILE A 7 -1.16 9.63 -6.82
N ARG A 8 -1.27 10.49 -5.82
CA ARG A 8 -0.23 11.46 -5.46
C ARG A 8 0.99 10.91 -4.72
N ASP A 9 0.87 9.79 -4.00
CA ASP A 9 1.94 9.28 -3.13
C ASP A 9 2.23 7.80 -3.40
N ARG A 10 2.55 7.43 -4.65
CA ARG A 10 2.80 6.04 -5.06
C ARG A 10 1.64 5.11 -4.70
N GLY A 11 0.44 5.50 -5.08
CA GLY A 11 -0.77 4.72 -4.90
C GLY A 11 -0.68 3.30 -5.44
N ASN A 12 -1.56 2.41 -5.01
CA ASN A 12 -1.65 1.07 -5.58
C ASN A 12 -3.03 0.86 -6.23
N ARG A 13 -3.14 -0.16 -7.06
CA ARG A 13 -4.39 -0.58 -7.69
C ARG A 13 -4.90 -1.93 -7.16
N ASP A 14 -4.22 -2.49 -6.17
CA ASP A 14 -4.54 -3.82 -5.65
C ASP A 14 -5.70 -3.79 -4.66
N THR A 15 -5.98 -2.63 -4.06
CA THR A 15 -7.02 -2.50 -3.04
C THR A 15 -7.84 -1.24 -3.20
N TYR A 16 -9.14 -1.33 -2.94
CA TYR A 16 -9.99 -0.18 -2.65
C TYR A 16 -9.85 0.23 -1.19
N TYR A 17 -10.03 1.51 -0.92
CA TYR A 17 -9.92 2.11 0.39
C TYR A 17 -11.28 2.63 0.87
N SER A 18 -11.65 2.25 2.09
CA SER A 18 -12.72 2.91 2.85
C SER A 18 -12.07 3.54 4.07
N PHE A 19 -12.28 4.83 4.30
CA PHE A 19 -11.66 5.51 5.45
C PHE A 19 -12.55 6.59 6.03
N GLY A 20 -12.34 6.85 7.32
CA GLY A 20 -12.97 7.94 8.07
C GLY A 20 -12.12 8.36 9.26
N VAL A 21 -12.31 9.61 9.69
CA VAL A 21 -11.74 10.11 10.94
C VAL A 21 -12.82 10.10 12.01
N PHE A 22 -12.51 9.52 13.16
CA PHE A 22 -13.46 9.32 14.26
C PHE A 22 -12.96 10.01 15.52
N ASP A 23 -13.87 10.65 16.26
CA ASP A 23 -13.63 11.19 17.60
C ASP A 23 -13.79 10.04 18.62
N LEU A 24 -12.70 9.61 19.24
CA LEU A 24 -12.69 8.51 20.21
C LEU A 24 -13.00 8.96 21.66
N THR A 25 -13.75 10.03 21.83
CA THR A 25 -14.38 10.36 23.12
C THR A 25 -15.43 9.32 23.51
N SER A 26 -15.95 8.57 22.52
CA SER A 26 -16.74 7.35 22.67
C SER A 26 -16.08 6.22 21.87
N PRO A 27 -16.11 4.96 22.33
CA PRO A 27 -15.58 3.84 21.58
C PRO A 27 -16.21 3.71 20.20
N LEU A 28 -15.40 3.32 19.22
CA LEU A 28 -15.85 3.02 17.86
C LEU A 28 -15.89 1.51 17.65
N THR A 29 -17.00 0.98 17.22
CA THR A 29 -17.13 -0.40 16.76
C THR A 29 -17.17 -0.44 15.24
N VAL A 30 -16.28 -1.22 14.64
CA VAL A 30 -16.20 -1.49 13.21
C VAL A 30 -16.61 -2.93 12.96
N GLU A 31 -17.58 -3.15 12.11
CA GLU A 31 -18.01 -4.49 11.71
C GLU A 31 -17.59 -4.75 10.26
N LEU A 32 -16.83 -5.81 10.04
CA LEU A 32 -16.44 -6.30 8.72
C LEU A 32 -17.40 -7.39 8.27
N PRO A 33 -17.87 -7.36 7.01
CA PRO A 33 -18.69 -8.40 6.42
C PRO A 33 -17.91 -9.70 6.20
N GLU A 34 -18.61 -10.78 5.83
CA GLU A 34 -17.99 -11.99 5.31
C GLU A 34 -17.31 -11.71 3.96
N ASN A 35 -15.99 -11.91 3.88
CA ASN A 35 -15.20 -11.55 2.71
C ASN A 35 -14.87 -12.71 1.76
N ASN A 36 -15.35 -13.92 2.05
CA ASN A 36 -15.16 -15.13 1.23
C ASN A 36 -13.68 -15.41 0.87
N GLY A 37 -12.77 -15.09 1.79
CA GLY A 37 -11.32 -15.26 1.59
C GLY A 37 -10.64 -14.12 0.83
N ARG A 38 -11.37 -13.06 0.44
CA ARG A 38 -10.78 -11.83 -0.12
C ARG A 38 -9.96 -11.13 0.95
N TYR A 39 -8.76 -10.66 0.59
CA TYR A 39 -7.97 -9.87 1.52
C TYR A 39 -8.71 -8.60 1.92
N GLN A 40 -8.83 -8.41 3.22
CA GLN A 40 -9.34 -7.18 3.82
C GLN A 40 -8.55 -6.87 5.08
N SER A 41 -8.13 -5.63 5.25
CA SER A 41 -7.39 -5.19 6.44
C SER A 41 -7.90 -3.88 6.97
N ILE A 42 -7.84 -3.70 8.29
CA ILE A 42 -8.10 -2.43 8.96
C ILE A 42 -6.75 -1.87 9.41
N MET A 43 -6.52 -0.61 9.13
CA MET A 43 -5.43 0.17 9.67
C MET A 43 -6.00 1.32 10.49
N ILE A 44 -5.48 1.51 11.69
CA ILE A 44 -5.85 2.62 12.58
C ILE A 44 -4.63 3.50 12.73
N VAL A 45 -4.78 4.80 12.49
CA VAL A 45 -3.71 5.79 12.63
C VAL A 45 -4.17 6.86 13.62
N SER A 46 -3.39 7.02 14.69
CA SER A 46 -3.63 8.10 15.68
C SER A 46 -3.11 9.45 15.17
N GLN A 47 -3.46 10.55 15.85
CA GLN A 47 -2.99 11.89 15.49
C GLN A 47 -1.46 12.03 15.54
N ASN A 48 -0.79 11.24 16.37
CA ASN A 48 0.67 11.21 16.47
C ASN A 48 1.32 10.15 15.55
N HIS A 49 0.59 9.67 14.56
CA HIS A 49 1.05 8.69 13.57
C HIS A 49 1.45 7.32 14.15
N SER A 50 0.94 6.94 15.33
CA SER A 50 1.02 5.54 15.76
C SER A 50 0.05 4.71 14.94
N ILE A 51 0.50 3.54 14.46
CA ILE A 51 -0.23 2.74 13.48
C ILE A 51 -0.44 1.32 14.01
N TRP A 52 -1.69 0.87 13.95
CA TRP A 52 -2.07 -0.51 14.20
C TRP A 52 -2.63 -1.13 12.93
N GLY A 53 -2.17 -2.32 12.57
CA GLY A 53 -2.70 -3.12 11.49
C GLY A 53 -3.47 -4.32 12.02
N PHE A 54 -4.65 -4.56 11.45
CA PHE A 54 -5.48 -5.73 11.74
C PHE A 54 -5.92 -6.36 10.44
N TYR A 55 -5.77 -7.67 10.34
CA TYR A 55 -6.35 -8.43 9.23
C TYR A 55 -7.71 -8.93 9.67
N GLY A 56 -8.73 -8.51 8.94
CA GLY A 56 -10.09 -8.93 9.20
C GLY A 56 -10.22 -10.45 9.10
N PRO A 57 -10.82 -11.11 10.09
CA PRO A 57 -11.34 -12.45 9.88
C PRO A 57 -12.36 -12.41 8.76
N LYS A 58 -12.83 -13.57 8.32
CA LYS A 58 -13.89 -13.68 7.29
C LYS A 58 -15.11 -12.80 7.58
N LYS A 59 -15.44 -12.66 8.84
CA LYS A 59 -16.41 -11.72 9.40
C LYS A 59 -15.96 -11.37 10.80
N GLY A 60 -16.10 -10.12 11.23
CA GLY A 60 -15.67 -9.76 12.58
C GLY A 60 -16.00 -8.36 13.01
N THR A 61 -15.95 -8.17 14.31
CA THR A 61 -16.17 -6.91 14.99
C THR A 61 -14.88 -6.48 15.67
N LEU A 62 -14.48 -5.24 15.47
CA LEU A 62 -13.33 -4.61 16.13
C LEU A 62 -13.82 -3.39 16.90
N THR A 63 -13.59 -3.35 18.23
CA THR A 63 -13.85 -2.17 19.04
C THR A 63 -12.55 -1.39 19.27
N ILE A 64 -12.57 -0.10 18.96
CA ILE A 64 -11.47 0.83 19.14
C ILE A 64 -11.85 1.78 20.27
N GLU A 65 -11.19 1.61 21.42
CA GLU A 65 -11.47 2.44 22.60
C GLU A 65 -10.53 3.65 22.68
N LYS A 66 -9.22 3.40 22.62
CA LYS A 66 -8.17 4.42 22.75
C LYS A 66 -6.97 4.11 21.89
N VAL A 67 -6.42 5.17 21.25
CA VAL A 67 -5.22 5.09 20.43
C VAL A 67 -4.16 6.12 20.85
N GLY A 68 -4.22 6.61 22.08
CA GLY A 68 -3.30 7.64 22.57
C GLY A 68 -3.55 9.05 22.03
N SER A 69 -4.66 9.25 21.31
CA SER A 69 -5.13 10.55 20.81
C SER A 69 -6.66 10.58 20.76
N ARG A 70 -7.24 11.81 20.70
CA ARG A 70 -8.69 12.00 20.59
C ARG A 70 -9.24 11.46 19.27
N TYR A 71 -8.53 11.71 18.18
CA TYR A 71 -8.98 11.29 16.84
C TYR A 71 -8.13 10.11 16.35
N ALA A 72 -8.79 9.24 15.59
CA ALA A 72 -8.16 8.21 14.80
C ALA A 72 -8.67 8.22 13.37
N LEU A 73 -7.76 8.05 12.40
CA LEU A 73 -8.13 7.63 11.06
C LEU A 73 -8.28 6.10 11.08
N VAL A 74 -9.40 5.60 10.61
CA VAL A 74 -9.61 4.19 10.30
C VAL A 74 -9.62 4.03 8.80
N CYS A 75 -8.75 3.16 8.29
CA CYS A 75 -8.60 2.90 6.86
C CYS A 75 -8.75 1.39 6.61
N ILE A 76 -9.72 1.01 5.81
CA ILE A 76 -9.95 -0.38 5.41
C ILE A 76 -9.50 -0.56 3.98
N ARG A 77 -8.69 -1.59 3.72
CA ARG A 77 -8.26 -2.00 2.39
C ARG A 77 -9.01 -3.25 2.01
N THR A 78 -9.65 -3.25 0.84
CA THR A 78 -10.35 -4.41 0.25
C THR A 78 -9.69 -4.74 -1.08
N PHE A 79 -9.14 -5.94 -1.22
CA PHE A 79 -8.50 -6.40 -2.46
C PHE A 79 -9.47 -6.34 -3.64
N VAL A 80 -8.96 -5.94 -4.81
CA VAL A 80 -9.72 -5.85 -6.06
C VAL A 80 -8.84 -6.16 -7.26
N ASP A 81 -9.37 -6.87 -8.24
CA ASP A 81 -8.87 -6.85 -9.61
C ASP A 81 -9.55 -5.68 -10.37
N PRO A 82 -8.86 -4.57 -10.61
CA PRO A 82 -9.45 -3.39 -11.24
C PRO A 82 -9.78 -3.58 -12.72
N ASN A 83 -9.36 -4.69 -13.33
CA ASN A 83 -9.62 -5.03 -14.73
C ASN A 83 -10.81 -6.00 -14.89
N ASP A 84 -11.35 -6.52 -13.79
CA ASP A 84 -12.55 -7.37 -13.77
C ASP A 84 -13.73 -6.61 -13.17
N ALA A 85 -14.71 -6.26 -14.01
CA ALA A 85 -15.90 -5.51 -13.59
C ALA A 85 -16.75 -6.26 -12.55
N ALA A 86 -16.76 -7.59 -12.59
CA ALA A 86 -17.47 -8.40 -11.61
C ALA A 86 -16.75 -8.38 -10.26
N ASP A 87 -15.42 -8.44 -10.26
CA ASP A 87 -14.63 -8.35 -9.06
C ASP A 87 -14.69 -6.95 -8.44
N VAL A 88 -14.69 -5.89 -9.27
CA VAL A 88 -14.92 -4.49 -8.85
C VAL A 88 -16.25 -4.37 -8.13
N ALA A 89 -17.35 -4.88 -8.70
CA ALA A 89 -18.65 -4.82 -8.08
C ALA A 89 -18.70 -5.60 -6.75
N ALA A 90 -18.05 -6.77 -6.68
CA ALA A 90 -17.96 -7.57 -5.47
C ALA A 90 -17.14 -6.85 -4.36
N ALA A 91 -16.05 -6.18 -4.72
CA ALA A 91 -15.23 -5.41 -3.78
C ALA A 91 -16.00 -4.17 -3.25
N GLN A 92 -16.73 -3.46 -4.12
CA GLN A 92 -17.57 -2.33 -3.73
C GLN A 92 -18.70 -2.77 -2.78
N LYS A 93 -19.35 -3.88 -3.07
CA LYS A 93 -20.38 -4.45 -2.18
C LYS A 93 -19.81 -4.69 -0.77
N LEU A 94 -18.61 -5.25 -0.66
CA LEU A 94 -17.95 -5.44 0.64
C LEU A 94 -17.64 -4.12 1.33
N GLN A 95 -17.28 -3.06 0.58
CA GLN A 95 -17.10 -1.73 1.17
C GLN A 95 -18.38 -1.15 1.73
N ASP A 96 -19.50 -1.32 1.02
CA ASP A 96 -20.83 -0.83 1.41
C ASP A 96 -21.39 -1.56 2.64
N GLU A 97 -21.00 -2.82 2.84
CA GLU A 97 -21.43 -3.64 3.98
C GLU A 97 -20.61 -3.40 5.27
N VAL A 98 -19.52 -2.63 5.21
CA VAL A 98 -18.78 -2.23 6.41
C VAL A 98 -19.59 -1.23 7.22
N THR A 99 -19.77 -1.50 8.52
CA THR A 99 -20.48 -0.58 9.41
C THR A 99 -19.59 0.01 10.49
N PHE A 100 -19.91 1.23 10.88
CA PHE A 100 -19.25 1.99 11.95
C PHE A 100 -20.31 2.41 12.97
N GLN A 101 -20.11 2.10 14.24
CA GLN A 101 -21.07 2.38 15.32
C GLN A 101 -20.38 3.08 16.48
N GLN A 102 -20.95 4.20 16.92
CA GLN A 102 -20.55 4.94 18.12
C GLN A 102 -21.80 5.44 18.86
N ASP A 103 -21.78 5.41 20.19
CA ASP A 103 -22.87 5.98 21.00
C ASP A 103 -22.89 7.52 20.89
N ASN A 104 -21.73 8.14 20.69
CA ASN A 104 -21.58 9.58 20.45
C ASN A 104 -20.52 9.79 19.37
N ILE A 105 -20.93 10.41 18.26
CA ILE A 105 -20.05 10.70 17.13
C ILE A 105 -19.05 11.83 17.42
N GLY A 106 -19.22 12.57 18.54
CA GLY A 106 -18.34 13.67 18.93
C GLY A 106 -18.35 14.85 17.97
N SER A 107 -17.23 15.54 17.89
CA SER A 107 -17.03 16.71 17.01
C SER A 107 -15.64 16.67 16.37
N PHE A 108 -15.50 17.34 15.22
CA PHE A 108 -14.21 17.46 14.53
C PHE A 108 -13.59 18.83 14.82
N GLU A 109 -12.71 18.89 15.80
CA GLU A 109 -12.03 20.10 16.25
C GLU A 109 -10.52 19.92 16.09
N VAL A 110 -9.94 20.55 15.11
CA VAL A 110 -8.50 20.51 14.83
C VAL A 110 -7.91 21.90 14.80
N PRO A 111 -6.61 22.07 15.12
CA PRO A 111 -5.93 23.34 14.96
C PRO A 111 -6.04 23.86 13.52
N GLY A 112 -6.09 25.15 13.35
CA GLY A 112 -6.13 25.82 12.05
C GLY A 112 -4.78 25.75 11.33
N TRP A 113 -4.36 24.56 10.91
CA TRP A 113 -3.14 24.38 10.15
C TRP A 113 -3.22 25.06 8.79
N LYS A 114 -2.17 25.77 8.41
CA LYS A 114 -2.00 26.26 7.04
C LYS A 114 -1.32 25.19 6.21
N LEU A 115 -1.97 24.76 5.14
CA LEU A 115 -1.47 23.70 4.27
C LEU A 115 -0.06 23.97 3.76
N GLU A 116 0.21 25.22 3.37
CA GLU A 116 1.53 25.66 2.88
C GLU A 116 2.65 25.46 3.92
N GLU A 117 2.38 25.78 5.20
CA GLU A 117 3.36 25.56 6.28
C GLU A 117 3.62 24.07 6.53
N VAL A 118 2.58 23.24 6.44
CA VAL A 118 2.68 21.78 6.57
C VAL A 118 3.49 21.20 5.40
N GLU A 119 3.20 21.62 4.16
CA GLU A 119 3.93 21.17 2.97
C GLU A 119 5.40 21.58 3.01
N GLU A 120 5.69 22.81 3.43
CA GLU A 120 7.07 23.29 3.58
C GLU A 120 7.83 22.47 4.62
N ALA A 121 7.24 22.19 5.78
CA ALA A 121 7.85 21.37 6.82
C ALA A 121 8.09 19.94 6.31
N ARG A 122 7.10 19.34 5.64
CA ARG A 122 7.21 18.02 5.01
C ARG A 122 8.34 17.96 3.99
N ASN A 123 8.43 18.96 3.12
CA ASN A 123 9.46 19.01 2.07
C ASN A 123 10.88 19.12 2.66
N ARG A 124 11.06 19.89 3.73
CA ARG A 124 12.36 19.97 4.44
C ARG A 124 12.75 18.62 5.05
N ILE A 125 11.81 17.92 5.67
CA ILE A 125 12.05 16.58 6.25
C ILE A 125 12.35 15.57 5.14
N ASN A 126 11.59 15.56 4.05
CA ASN A 126 11.80 14.66 2.92
C ASN A 126 13.15 14.83 2.26
N PHE A 127 13.64 16.06 2.12
CA PHE A 127 14.97 16.34 1.60
C PHE A 127 16.09 15.69 2.47
N THR A 128 15.91 15.70 3.79
CA THR A 128 16.84 15.08 4.74
C THR A 128 16.74 13.55 4.72
N GLY A 129 15.54 13.01 4.51
CA GLY A 129 15.24 11.57 4.61
C GLY A 129 15.41 10.74 3.34
N SER A 130 15.66 11.40 2.19
CA SER A 130 15.75 10.71 0.88
C SER A 130 16.93 9.73 0.76
N ILE A 131 17.83 9.68 1.73
CA ILE A 131 19.13 9.04 1.56
C ILE A 131 19.19 7.59 2.06
N ASN A 132 18.36 7.13 3.02
CA ASN A 132 18.34 5.71 3.47
C ASN A 132 17.25 5.45 4.51
N LEU A 133 15.98 5.48 4.12
CA LEU A 133 14.91 5.17 5.06
C LEU A 133 14.84 3.65 5.33
N ASN A 134 15.04 3.27 6.59
CA ASN A 134 14.72 1.92 7.03
C ASN A 134 13.24 1.83 7.39
N TRP A 135 12.44 1.38 6.43
CA TRP A 135 10.98 1.29 6.55
C TRP A 135 10.53 0.42 7.72
N GLY A 136 11.26 -0.65 8.05
CA GLY A 136 10.96 -1.51 9.18
C GLY A 136 11.03 -0.82 10.55
N LYS A 137 11.72 0.33 10.62
CA LYS A 137 11.82 1.16 11.84
C LYS A 137 10.93 2.40 11.83
N ALA A 138 10.17 2.62 10.76
CA ALA A 138 9.43 3.86 10.54
C ALA A 138 7.97 3.79 10.99
N PHE A 139 7.37 2.61 11.05
CA PHE A 139 5.93 2.45 11.28
C PHE A 139 5.65 1.42 12.37
N GLY A 140 4.61 1.66 13.16
CA GLY A 140 4.16 0.78 14.23
C GLY A 140 3.44 1.54 15.33
N VAL A 141 3.18 0.89 16.46
CA VAL A 141 2.69 1.54 17.67
C VAL A 141 3.81 2.38 18.29
N LYS A 142 3.44 3.37 19.09
CA LYS A 142 4.34 4.45 19.57
C LYS A 142 5.72 3.98 20.09
N GLU A 143 5.77 2.81 20.70
CA GLU A 143 6.96 2.26 21.34
C GLU A 143 7.86 1.43 20.40
N GLU A 144 7.35 1.06 19.23
CA GLU A 144 8.06 0.19 18.28
C GLU A 144 9.03 0.93 17.34
N PRO A 145 8.64 2.09 16.73
CA PRO A 145 9.50 2.74 15.76
C PRO A 145 10.61 3.58 16.40
N ASP A 146 11.73 3.68 15.70
CA ASP A 146 12.77 4.65 16.00
C ASP A 146 12.23 6.07 15.76
N PRO A 147 12.37 7.02 16.73
CA PRO A 147 11.79 8.37 16.61
C PRO A 147 12.24 9.15 15.37
N VAL A 148 13.48 8.96 14.91
CA VAL A 148 13.99 9.62 13.70
C VAL A 148 13.35 9.00 12.46
N TYR A 149 13.38 7.68 12.33
CA TYR A 149 12.75 6.98 11.22
C TYR A 149 11.23 7.18 11.18
N TRP A 150 10.59 7.25 12.34
CA TRP A 150 9.16 7.54 12.44
C TRP A 150 8.81 8.92 11.87
N THR A 151 9.58 9.97 12.23
CA THR A 151 9.38 11.31 11.69
C THR A 151 9.59 11.34 10.18
N LEU A 152 10.66 10.71 9.70
CA LEU A 152 10.94 10.59 8.27
C LEU A 152 9.85 9.79 7.54
N GLY A 153 9.40 8.68 8.13
CA GLY A 153 8.34 7.84 7.59
C GLY A 153 7.01 8.57 7.49
N ALA A 154 6.64 9.33 8.53
CA ALA A 154 5.43 10.14 8.52
C ALA A 154 5.44 11.21 7.43
N ALA A 155 6.58 11.83 7.17
CA ALA A 155 6.72 12.85 6.13
C ALA A 155 6.74 12.25 4.71
N TYR A 156 7.42 11.12 4.51
CA TYR A 156 7.65 10.52 3.19
C TYR A 156 6.56 9.54 2.76
N GLY A 157 6.05 8.72 3.67
CA GLY A 157 5.10 7.64 3.40
C GLY A 157 4.00 7.54 4.44
N TRP A 158 3.34 8.66 4.76
CA TRP A 158 2.29 8.73 5.76
C TRP A 158 1.26 7.60 5.59
N GLY A 159 0.92 6.93 6.70
CA GLY A 159 -0.09 5.88 6.71
C GLY A 159 0.33 4.56 6.07
N ALA A 160 1.64 4.30 5.91
CA ALA A 160 2.10 2.97 5.52
C ALA A 160 1.90 1.97 6.66
N LEU A 161 1.64 0.71 6.31
CA LEU A 161 1.52 -0.36 7.31
C LEU A 161 2.88 -0.67 7.94
N PRO A 162 2.91 -1.13 9.20
CA PRO A 162 4.11 -1.72 9.80
C PRO A 162 4.66 -2.86 8.94
N GLU A 163 5.98 -3.05 8.93
CA GLU A 163 6.64 -4.02 8.05
C GLU A 163 6.12 -5.45 8.23
N LYS A 164 5.77 -5.83 9.47
CA LYS A 164 5.13 -7.13 9.78
C LYS A 164 3.78 -7.34 9.08
N ASP A 165 3.15 -6.25 8.64
CA ASP A 165 1.83 -6.27 7.99
C ASP A 165 1.95 -6.06 6.48
N ALA A 166 2.92 -5.22 6.03
CA ALA A 166 3.26 -5.06 4.63
C ALA A 166 4.71 -4.56 4.47
N ALA A 167 5.53 -5.34 3.78
CA ALA A 167 6.88 -4.94 3.42
C ALA A 167 6.92 -4.33 2.01
N TYR A 168 7.84 -3.38 1.81
CA TYR A 168 7.99 -2.64 0.56
C TYR A 168 9.43 -2.72 0.08
N GLN A 169 9.61 -3.08 -1.19
CA GLN A 169 10.93 -3.11 -1.84
C GLN A 169 10.89 -2.23 -3.09
N ASN A 170 11.78 -1.23 -3.14
CA ASN A 170 11.87 -0.30 -4.24
C ASN A 170 12.99 -0.72 -5.19
N PHE A 171 12.71 -0.70 -6.48
CA PHE A 171 13.65 -1.07 -7.52
C PHE A 171 13.76 0.04 -8.57
N VAL A 172 15.00 0.47 -8.81
CA VAL A 172 15.36 1.34 -9.94
C VAL A 172 16.30 0.53 -10.82
N PRO A 173 15.94 0.22 -12.06
CA PRO A 173 16.80 -0.54 -12.97
C PRO A 173 18.02 0.29 -13.36
N GLU A 174 19.13 -0.37 -13.72
CA GLU A 174 20.37 0.33 -14.12
C GLU A 174 20.16 1.25 -15.31
N LYS A 175 19.35 0.82 -16.29
CA LYS A 175 18.94 1.63 -17.43
C LYS A 175 17.43 1.86 -17.37
N ASN A 176 17.00 2.97 -16.80
CA ASN A 176 15.61 3.38 -16.77
C ASN A 176 15.28 4.44 -17.85
N ASP A 177 15.81 4.21 -19.04
CA ASP A 177 15.71 5.10 -20.20
C ASP A 177 14.33 5.08 -20.90
N GLY A 178 13.40 4.21 -20.44
CA GLY A 178 12.09 4.01 -21.04
C GLY A 178 12.11 3.23 -22.35
N LYS A 179 13.24 2.61 -22.71
CA LYS A 179 13.44 1.87 -23.97
C LYS A 179 14.00 0.47 -23.76
N THR A 180 14.98 0.33 -22.86
CA THR A 180 15.60 -0.96 -22.54
C THR A 180 14.61 -1.84 -21.80
N PRO A 181 14.16 -2.97 -22.38
CA PRO A 181 13.21 -3.85 -21.71
C PRO A 181 13.88 -4.68 -20.62
N TYR A 182 13.11 -5.02 -19.60
CA TYR A 182 13.53 -5.88 -18.49
C TYR A 182 12.50 -6.96 -18.20
N THR A 183 12.95 -8.02 -17.57
CA THR A 183 12.06 -9.05 -17.01
C THR A 183 12.41 -9.33 -15.55
N VAL A 184 11.42 -9.71 -14.77
CA VAL A 184 11.59 -10.30 -13.46
C VAL A 184 10.73 -11.55 -13.35
N THR A 185 11.32 -12.66 -12.94
CA THR A 185 10.60 -13.92 -12.70
C THR A 185 10.66 -14.27 -11.23
N VAL A 186 9.51 -14.56 -10.64
CA VAL A 186 9.41 -14.91 -9.22
C VAL A 186 8.51 -16.13 -9.03
N LYS A 187 8.87 -16.94 -8.04
CA LYS A 187 8.12 -18.13 -7.63
C LYS A 187 8.12 -18.24 -6.10
N ASP A 188 7.05 -18.80 -5.55
CA ASP A 188 6.94 -19.14 -4.12
C ASP A 188 7.29 -17.96 -3.19
N VAL A 189 6.72 -16.76 -3.49
CA VAL A 189 6.93 -15.57 -2.65
C VAL A 189 6.37 -15.82 -1.25
N PRO A 190 7.19 -15.67 -0.18
CA PRO A 190 6.79 -16.04 1.17
C PRO A 190 5.90 -14.97 1.82
N VAL A 191 4.65 -14.88 1.37
CA VAL A 191 3.59 -14.03 1.93
C VAL A 191 2.35 -14.87 2.25
N ASP A 192 1.60 -14.48 3.28
CA ASP A 192 0.35 -15.13 3.65
C ASP A 192 -0.90 -14.49 3.01
N ALA A 193 -0.75 -13.30 2.41
CA ALA A 193 -1.82 -12.65 1.67
C ALA A 193 -1.49 -12.61 0.17
N PHE A 194 -0.92 -11.54 -0.31
CA PHE A 194 -0.56 -11.39 -1.71
C PHE A 194 0.67 -10.50 -1.88
N TRP A 195 1.27 -10.54 -3.06
CA TRP A 195 2.31 -9.60 -3.46
C TRP A 195 1.90 -8.87 -4.73
N SER A 196 2.44 -7.67 -4.94
CA SER A 196 2.24 -6.92 -6.17
C SER A 196 3.50 -6.20 -6.62
N VAL A 197 3.55 -5.92 -7.93
CA VAL A 197 4.55 -5.07 -8.59
C VAL A 197 3.81 -3.94 -9.27
N THR A 198 4.11 -2.70 -8.90
CA THR A 198 3.50 -1.51 -9.50
C THR A 198 4.58 -0.61 -10.08
N LEU A 199 4.41 -0.19 -11.33
CA LEU A 199 5.33 0.67 -12.07
C LEU A 199 4.99 2.15 -11.86
N TYR A 200 6.03 2.99 -11.73
CA TYR A 200 5.93 4.44 -11.58
C TYR A 200 6.91 5.15 -12.49
N ASP A 201 6.62 6.41 -12.79
CA ASP A 201 7.57 7.35 -13.38
C ASP A 201 8.54 7.91 -12.33
N ASP A 202 9.41 8.83 -12.73
CA ASP A 202 10.39 9.52 -11.88
C ASP A 202 9.75 10.39 -10.79
N LYS A 203 8.47 10.76 -10.94
CA LYS A 203 7.70 11.57 -9.98
C LYS A 203 6.88 10.71 -9.02
N GLY A 204 6.89 9.39 -9.19
CA GLY A 204 6.11 8.46 -8.39
C GLY A 204 4.64 8.29 -8.83
N TRP A 205 4.32 8.70 -10.07
CA TRP A 205 3.00 8.50 -10.66
C TRP A 205 2.95 7.23 -11.50
N MET A 206 1.79 6.61 -11.60
CA MET A 206 1.54 5.57 -12.57
C MET A 206 1.32 6.22 -13.95
N PRO A 207 2.23 6.03 -14.94
CA PRO A 207 2.13 6.72 -16.22
C PRO A 207 0.91 6.23 -17.01
N ILE A 208 0.06 7.17 -17.44
CA ILE A 208 -1.11 6.85 -18.27
C ILE A 208 -0.65 6.15 -19.53
N ASN A 209 -1.29 5.03 -19.87
CA ASN A 209 -0.95 4.24 -21.04
C ASN A 209 -2.18 3.59 -21.69
N GLU A 210 -2.08 3.28 -22.98
CA GLU A 210 -3.16 2.68 -23.77
C GLU A 210 -3.52 1.24 -23.37
N TYR A 211 -2.62 0.56 -22.65
CA TYR A 211 -2.80 -0.84 -22.22
C TYR A 211 -3.57 -0.96 -20.91
N ASN A 212 -3.84 0.16 -20.21
CA ASN A 212 -4.37 0.18 -18.84
C ASN A 212 -3.57 -0.72 -17.88
N ALA A 213 -2.27 -0.90 -18.13
CA ALA A 213 -1.36 -1.78 -17.43
C ALA A 213 -0.43 -0.97 -16.52
N TYR A 214 -0.60 -1.12 -15.21
CA TYR A 214 0.12 -0.36 -14.18
C TYR A 214 0.73 -1.25 -13.11
N SER A 215 0.10 -2.38 -12.83
CA SER A 215 0.52 -3.32 -11.81
C SER A 215 0.09 -4.74 -12.12
N PHE A 216 0.84 -5.70 -11.56
CA PHE A 216 0.46 -7.11 -11.49
C PHE A 216 0.68 -7.64 -10.08
N ASN A 217 -0.16 -8.58 -9.69
CA ASN A 217 -0.05 -9.31 -8.43
C ASN A 217 -0.22 -10.82 -8.66
N ASN A 218 0.01 -11.63 -7.63
CA ASN A 218 -0.08 -13.10 -7.75
C ASN A 218 -1.48 -13.63 -8.10
N VAL A 219 -2.52 -12.80 -8.01
CA VAL A 219 -3.90 -13.16 -8.37
C VAL A 219 -4.19 -12.82 -9.83
N THR A 220 -3.81 -11.60 -10.27
CA THR A 220 -4.10 -11.07 -11.62
C THR A 220 -3.07 -11.46 -12.67
N ALA A 221 -1.83 -11.78 -12.26
CA ALA A 221 -0.78 -12.14 -13.18
C ALA A 221 -0.96 -13.55 -13.78
N LYS A 222 -0.68 -13.66 -15.07
CA LYS A 222 -0.62 -14.95 -15.75
C LYS A 222 0.61 -15.72 -15.30
N LYS A 223 0.40 -16.93 -14.80
CA LYS A 223 1.47 -17.84 -14.37
C LYS A 223 2.08 -18.60 -15.54
N ASN A 224 3.37 -18.88 -15.43
CA ASN A 224 4.11 -19.80 -16.29
C ASN A 224 3.70 -21.27 -16.03
N LYS A 225 4.11 -22.17 -16.91
CA LYS A 225 3.80 -23.62 -16.77
C LYS A 225 4.35 -24.25 -15.50
N ASP A 226 5.46 -23.72 -14.97
CA ASP A 226 6.12 -24.20 -13.75
C ASP A 226 5.58 -23.53 -12.47
N GLY A 227 4.54 -22.67 -12.61
CA GLY A 227 3.91 -21.93 -11.51
C GLY A 227 4.60 -20.61 -11.15
N SER A 228 5.73 -20.27 -11.77
CA SER A 228 6.37 -18.96 -11.60
C SER A 228 5.56 -17.85 -12.31
N THR A 229 5.85 -16.61 -11.99
CA THR A 229 5.28 -15.43 -12.64
C THR A 229 6.42 -14.59 -13.22
N THR A 230 6.34 -14.30 -14.52
CA THR A 230 7.26 -13.38 -15.19
C THR A 230 6.53 -12.08 -15.50
N ILE A 231 7.11 -10.96 -15.11
CA ILE A 231 6.64 -9.62 -15.45
C ILE A 231 7.60 -9.03 -16.49
N HIS A 232 7.04 -8.46 -17.53
CA HIS A 232 7.78 -7.84 -18.63
C HIS A 232 7.64 -6.32 -18.52
N PHE A 233 8.75 -5.63 -18.36
CA PHE A 233 8.84 -4.18 -18.33
C PHE A 233 9.32 -3.70 -19.71
N GLY A 234 8.43 -3.10 -20.50
CA GLY A 234 8.72 -2.73 -21.87
C GLY A 234 8.84 -3.92 -22.84
N GLY A 235 9.33 -3.65 -24.05
CA GLY A 235 9.44 -4.67 -25.11
C GLY A 235 8.12 -4.91 -25.85
N ASP A 236 7.82 -6.19 -26.17
CA ASP A 236 6.61 -6.56 -26.91
C ASP A 236 5.36 -6.50 -26.01
N PRO A 237 4.38 -5.64 -26.31
CA PRO A 237 3.16 -5.51 -25.50
C PRO A 237 2.23 -6.73 -25.55
N LYS A 238 2.48 -7.70 -26.43
CA LYS A 238 1.74 -8.97 -26.47
C LYS A 238 2.20 -9.98 -25.43
N GLN A 239 3.32 -9.72 -24.76
CA GLN A 239 3.82 -10.61 -23.71
C GLN A 239 2.89 -10.61 -22.50
N PRO A 240 2.73 -11.75 -21.82
CA PRO A 240 1.97 -11.80 -20.57
C PRO A 240 2.55 -10.86 -19.50
N ASN A 241 1.68 -10.27 -18.69
CA ASN A 241 2.10 -9.39 -17.58
C ASN A 241 3.02 -8.24 -18.05
N PHE A 242 2.68 -7.64 -19.18
CA PHE A 242 3.41 -6.51 -19.74
C PHE A 242 3.10 -5.20 -19.00
N LEU A 243 4.15 -4.46 -18.64
CA LEU A 243 4.08 -3.11 -18.06
C LEU A 243 4.85 -2.15 -18.99
N PRO A 244 4.21 -1.13 -19.55
CA PRO A 244 4.87 -0.15 -20.39
C PRO A 244 5.79 0.74 -19.55
N ILE A 245 7.04 0.92 -20.02
CA ILE A 245 8.06 1.72 -19.35
C ILE A 245 8.16 3.13 -19.95
N VAL A 246 8.55 4.09 -19.13
CA VAL A 246 8.79 5.49 -19.50
C VAL A 246 10.17 5.93 -19.02
N PRO A 247 10.79 6.99 -19.56
CA PRO A 247 12.05 7.50 -19.00
C PRO A 247 11.96 7.79 -17.50
N GLY A 248 12.94 7.34 -16.75
CA GLY A 248 12.99 7.51 -15.28
C GLY A 248 12.15 6.51 -14.49
N TRP A 249 11.57 5.48 -15.14
CA TRP A 249 10.71 4.51 -14.48
C TRP A 249 11.40 3.77 -13.34
N ASN A 250 10.60 3.38 -12.39
CA ASN A 250 10.96 2.55 -11.24
C ASN A 250 9.74 1.69 -10.88
N TYR A 251 9.91 0.74 -9.97
CA TYR A 251 8.76 -0.02 -9.48
C TYR A 251 8.89 -0.36 -8.00
N ILE A 252 7.73 -0.57 -7.38
CA ILE A 252 7.62 -1.01 -6.00
C ILE A 252 7.02 -2.41 -5.98
N VAL A 253 7.67 -3.27 -5.22
CA VAL A 253 7.11 -4.55 -4.79
C VAL A 253 6.48 -4.36 -3.43
N ARG A 254 5.21 -4.76 -3.30
CA ARG A 254 4.48 -4.82 -2.03
C ARG A 254 4.24 -6.26 -1.64
N LEU A 255 4.56 -6.58 -0.41
CA LEU A 255 4.53 -7.93 0.15
C LEU A 255 3.59 -7.89 1.36
N TYR A 256 2.32 -8.30 1.17
CA TYR A 256 1.30 -8.22 2.22
C TYR A 256 1.30 -9.48 3.09
N ARG A 257 1.33 -9.30 4.41
CA ARG A 257 1.55 -10.35 5.41
C ARG A 257 2.83 -11.14 5.11
N PRO A 258 3.98 -10.45 5.08
CA PRO A 258 5.26 -11.09 4.80
C PRO A 258 5.57 -12.13 5.88
N ARG A 259 6.15 -13.27 5.45
CA ARG A 259 6.67 -14.26 6.36
C ARG A 259 8.06 -13.87 6.86
N GLN A 260 8.57 -14.64 7.82
CA GLN A 260 9.82 -14.35 8.50
C GLN A 260 11.02 -14.20 7.54
N GLU A 261 11.04 -14.94 6.46
CA GLU A 261 12.12 -14.93 5.47
C GLU A 261 12.26 -13.55 4.77
N ILE A 262 11.16 -12.80 4.65
CA ILE A 262 11.18 -11.42 4.15
C ILE A 262 11.63 -10.47 5.26
N LEU A 263 11.11 -10.65 6.47
CA LEU A 263 11.37 -9.76 7.61
C LEU A 263 12.81 -9.81 8.10
N ASP A 264 13.45 -10.98 8.03
CA ASP A 264 14.86 -11.15 8.41
C ASP A 264 15.84 -10.99 7.25
N GLY A 265 15.32 -10.76 6.02
CA GLY A 265 16.12 -10.52 4.83
C GLY A 265 16.76 -11.77 4.21
N SER A 266 16.43 -12.97 4.68
CA SER A 266 16.90 -14.22 4.07
C SER A 266 16.29 -14.48 2.70
N TRP A 267 15.15 -13.85 2.41
CA TRP A 267 14.53 -13.79 1.10
C TRP A 267 14.29 -12.34 0.64
N THR A 268 14.64 -12.06 -0.60
CA THR A 268 14.38 -10.77 -1.25
C THR A 268 13.76 -10.99 -2.61
N PHE A 269 12.91 -10.07 -3.05
CA PHE A 269 12.34 -10.13 -4.39
C PHE A 269 13.46 -10.05 -5.44
N PRO A 270 13.44 -10.87 -6.50
CA PRO A 270 14.47 -10.88 -7.53
C PRO A 270 14.63 -9.49 -8.18
N LYS A 271 15.87 -9.15 -8.56
CA LYS A 271 16.13 -7.97 -9.36
C LYS A 271 15.70 -8.19 -10.81
N PRO A 272 15.29 -7.12 -11.51
CA PRO A 272 14.97 -7.23 -12.92
C PRO A 272 16.24 -7.42 -13.75
N GLU A 273 16.16 -8.23 -14.78
CA GLU A 273 17.25 -8.48 -15.73
C GLU A 273 16.92 -7.83 -17.07
N PRO A 274 17.88 -7.15 -17.73
CA PRO A 274 17.67 -6.60 -19.07
C PRO A 274 17.46 -7.73 -20.07
N VAL A 275 16.55 -7.50 -21.03
CA VAL A 275 16.33 -8.41 -22.16
C VAL A 275 17.24 -7.97 -23.29
N ASN A 276 18.15 -8.85 -23.73
CA ASN A 276 19.07 -8.61 -24.84
C ASN A 276 18.38 -8.77 -26.20
#